data_cd428eab09d724316d4c47a8bd6597a5
#
_entry.id   cd428eab09d724316d4c47a8bd6597a5
#
_cell.length_a   1.000
_cell.length_b   1.000
_cell.length_c   1.000
_cell.angle_alpha   90.00
_cell.angle_beta   90.00
_cell.angle_gamma   90.00
#
_symmetry.space_group_name_H-M   'P 1'
#
loop_
_entity.id
_entity.type
_entity.pdbx_description
1 polymer ?
#
loop_
_entity_poly.entity_id
_entity_poly.type
_entity_poly.pdbx_seq_one_letter_code
_entity_poly.pdbx_strand_id
1 'polypeptide(L)'
;MRIWDCHCHCRGNETGDDVLRWMDEAGLERITLFSLYPPTLSAKREPGDTYGLDPFDASGRLGGPSLAYRREDVRAAAEHVAKVQAVDPKRIYGMLWAEPRAPGIVEEIERAIVDMGLRGVKMIPDHWSAGDEMMFPIYEKIQELGKPMHFHSGILYGFGDSSRFCRPALFEPLMHFPRLRFALAHISWPWVDECIAVYGRFGAAVHGTGRENQMWIDTCRGTPDAWRVEALAKAVPFCGMEHVMFGVDTVPSSLPKSAPVHARKDKDILEGMMGLTEAQVETFFWGANARFHGEKV
;
A
#
# COMPACT_ATOMS: atom_id res chain seq x y z
N MET A 1 3.96 3.03 23.22
CA MET A 1 4.05 2.22 21.97
C MET A 1 4.04 3.17 20.79
N ARG A 2 4.98 3.04 19.89
CA ARG A 2 5.05 3.82 18.65
C ARG A 2 4.11 3.23 17.61
N ILE A 3 3.42 4.10 16.85
CA ILE A 3 2.50 3.66 15.80
C ILE A 3 2.89 4.31 14.47
N TRP A 4 3.08 3.47 13.45
CA TRP A 4 3.28 3.85 12.07
C TRP A 4 2.12 3.32 11.23
N ASP A 5 1.30 4.20 10.68
CA ASP A 5 0.26 3.83 9.71
C ASP A 5 0.89 3.63 8.32
N CYS A 6 0.82 2.41 7.78
CA CYS A 6 1.39 2.08 6.48
C CYS A 6 0.50 2.44 5.29
N HIS A 7 -0.74 2.97 5.51
CA HIS A 7 -1.71 3.09 4.42
C HIS A 7 -2.64 4.29 4.59
N CYS A 8 -2.25 5.41 3.99
CA CYS A 8 -3.07 6.61 3.96
C CYS A 8 -3.00 7.27 2.56
N HIS A 9 -4.11 7.84 2.09
CA HIS A 9 -4.24 8.41 0.76
C HIS A 9 -4.41 9.92 0.78
N CYS A 10 -3.59 10.66 0.00
CA CYS A 10 -3.80 12.09 -0.25
C CYS A 10 -5.16 12.37 -0.90
N ARG A 11 -5.73 13.53 -0.59
CA ARG A 11 -6.86 14.12 -1.32
C ARG A 11 -6.46 15.29 -2.22
N GLY A 12 -5.24 15.80 -2.08
CA GLY A 12 -4.67 16.85 -2.92
C GLY A 12 -4.89 18.27 -2.42
N ASN A 13 -5.49 18.44 -1.25
CA ASN A 13 -5.72 19.74 -0.63
C ASN A 13 -5.11 19.88 0.77
N GLU A 14 -4.50 18.83 1.30
CA GLU A 14 -3.78 18.85 2.56
C GLU A 14 -2.39 19.47 2.41
N THR A 15 -1.99 20.18 3.45
CA THR A 15 -0.60 20.64 3.65
C THR A 15 0.14 19.68 4.57
N GLY A 16 1.48 19.75 4.59
CA GLY A 16 2.28 18.94 5.52
C GLY A 16 1.97 19.26 6.99
N ASP A 17 1.74 20.53 7.32
CA ASP A 17 1.36 20.95 8.67
C ASP A 17 -0.01 20.39 9.08
N ASP A 18 -0.97 20.35 8.15
CA ASP A 18 -2.26 19.72 8.41
C ASP A 18 -2.10 18.22 8.71
N VAL A 19 -1.29 17.52 7.90
CA VAL A 19 -1.02 16.10 8.09
C VAL A 19 -0.37 15.84 9.44
N LEU A 20 0.65 16.63 9.83
CA LEU A 20 1.31 16.49 11.14
C LEU A 20 0.32 16.70 12.29
N ARG A 21 -0.51 17.75 12.21
CA ARG A 21 -1.53 18.01 13.22
C ARG A 21 -2.49 16.82 13.36
N TRP A 22 -3.01 16.27 12.26
CA TRP A 22 -3.92 15.11 12.31
C TRP A 22 -3.22 13.84 12.80
N MET A 23 -1.94 13.65 12.50
CA MET A 23 -1.14 12.57 13.06
C MET A 23 -1.01 12.71 14.60
N ASP A 24 -0.70 13.91 15.08
CA ASP A 24 -0.58 14.18 16.52
C ASP A 24 -1.91 13.93 17.24
N GLU A 25 -3.03 14.43 16.71
CA GLU A 25 -4.37 14.17 17.22
C GLU A 25 -4.74 12.67 17.21
N ALA A 26 -4.22 11.92 16.23
CA ALA A 26 -4.44 10.48 16.09
C ALA A 26 -3.48 9.61 16.93
N GLY A 27 -2.45 10.20 17.52
CA GLY A 27 -1.40 9.47 18.24
C GLY A 27 -0.46 8.66 17.34
N LEU A 28 -0.29 9.09 16.08
CA LEU A 28 0.60 8.47 15.10
C LEU A 28 1.97 9.15 15.12
N GLU A 29 3.02 8.36 15.28
CA GLU A 29 4.39 8.87 15.19
C GLU A 29 4.85 8.97 13.73
N ARG A 30 4.40 8.06 12.85
CA ARG A 30 4.73 8.06 11.43
C ARG A 30 3.57 7.61 10.56
N ILE A 31 3.57 8.08 9.30
CA ILE A 31 2.59 7.72 8.29
C ILE A 31 3.27 7.41 6.94
N THR A 32 2.77 6.40 6.23
CA THR A 32 3.01 6.21 4.80
C THR A 32 1.86 6.83 4.03
N LEU A 33 2.16 7.84 3.22
CA LEU A 33 1.18 8.67 2.53
C LEU A 33 1.29 8.47 1.02
N PHE A 34 0.28 7.86 0.42
CA PHE A 34 0.21 7.67 -1.04
C PHE A 34 -0.25 8.95 -1.73
N SER A 35 0.39 9.29 -2.83
CA SER A 35 -0.01 10.42 -3.67
C SER A 35 -1.44 10.27 -4.19
N LEU A 36 -1.96 11.32 -4.81
CA LEU A 36 -3.20 11.23 -5.58
C LEU A 36 -3.07 10.18 -6.68
N TYR A 37 -4.19 9.52 -7.00
CA TYR A 37 -4.30 8.75 -8.22
C TYR A 37 -4.24 9.70 -9.42
N PRO A 38 -3.32 9.51 -10.38
CA PRO A 38 -3.08 10.48 -11.44
C PRO A 38 -4.32 10.91 -12.24
N PRO A 39 -5.23 10.01 -12.65
CA PRO A 39 -6.42 10.41 -13.38
C PRO A 39 -7.38 11.33 -12.62
N THR A 40 -7.29 11.39 -11.27
CA THR A 40 -8.14 12.29 -10.50
C THR A 40 -7.79 13.76 -10.65
N LEU A 41 -6.62 14.08 -11.19
CA LEU A 41 -6.16 15.44 -11.43
C LEU A 41 -6.70 16.01 -12.74
N SER A 42 -6.95 15.17 -13.74
CA SER A 42 -7.43 15.60 -15.07
C SER A 42 -8.91 15.35 -15.32
N ALA A 43 -9.54 14.44 -14.59
CA ALA A 43 -10.96 14.18 -14.75
C ALA A 43 -11.81 15.25 -14.08
N LYS A 44 -12.68 15.92 -14.85
CA LYS A 44 -13.83 16.64 -14.26
C LYS A 44 -14.74 15.59 -13.66
N ARG A 45 -14.80 15.53 -12.33
CA ARG A 45 -15.69 14.60 -11.62
C ARG A 45 -17.10 15.11 -11.68
N GLU A 46 -18.02 14.29 -12.17
CA GLU A 46 -19.44 14.46 -11.91
C GLU A 46 -19.77 13.93 -10.51
N PRO A 47 -20.78 14.52 -9.82
CA PRO A 47 -21.22 14.01 -8.52
C PRO A 47 -21.66 12.54 -8.63
N GLY A 48 -20.96 11.64 -7.95
CA GLY A 48 -21.23 10.20 -7.99
C GLY A 48 -20.12 9.36 -8.64
N ASP A 49 -19.14 9.99 -9.30
CA ASP A 49 -17.96 9.28 -9.81
C ASP A 49 -17.10 8.72 -8.70
N THR A 50 -17.12 7.41 -8.54
CA THR A 50 -16.14 6.68 -7.75
C THR A 50 -14.83 6.62 -8.53
N TYR A 51 -13.92 7.56 -8.29
CA TYR A 51 -12.58 7.64 -8.88
C TYR A 51 -12.51 7.67 -10.43
N GLY A 52 -13.61 8.00 -11.13
CA GLY A 52 -13.63 8.02 -12.60
C GLY A 52 -13.46 6.64 -13.24
N LEU A 53 -13.65 5.59 -12.49
CA LEU A 53 -13.55 4.21 -12.93
C LEU A 53 -14.95 3.61 -12.87
N ASP A 54 -15.72 3.81 -13.92
CA ASP A 54 -16.90 3.00 -14.16
C ASP A 54 -16.39 1.58 -14.50
N PRO A 55 -16.69 0.54 -13.68
CA PRO A 55 -16.31 -0.83 -14.00
C PRO A 55 -16.95 -1.32 -15.31
N PHE A 56 -17.98 -0.61 -15.77
CA PHE A 56 -18.66 -0.89 -17.03
C PHE A 56 -18.67 0.38 -17.86
N ASP A 57 -18.07 0.34 -19.05
CA ASP A 57 -18.32 1.37 -20.02
C ASP A 57 -19.82 1.40 -20.38
N ALA A 58 -20.27 2.44 -21.07
CA ALA A 58 -21.66 2.59 -21.49
C ALA A 58 -22.17 1.43 -22.38
N SER A 59 -21.29 0.52 -22.82
CA SER A 59 -21.62 -0.71 -23.56
C SER A 59 -21.65 -1.96 -22.69
N GLY A 60 -21.41 -1.85 -21.38
CA GLY A 60 -21.37 -2.98 -20.44
C GLY A 60 -20.13 -3.87 -20.57
N ARG A 61 -19.09 -3.39 -21.25
CA ARG A 61 -17.82 -4.13 -21.36
C ARG A 61 -16.96 -3.88 -20.15
N LEU A 62 -16.31 -4.94 -19.64
CA LEU A 62 -15.21 -4.83 -18.71
C LEU A 62 -14.04 -4.11 -19.39
N GLY A 63 -13.82 -2.89 -19.00
CA GLY A 63 -12.84 -2.01 -19.58
C GLY A 63 -13.42 -0.61 -19.46
N GLY A 64 -13.18 0.06 -18.38
CA GLY A 64 -13.57 1.44 -18.18
C GLY A 64 -13.13 2.31 -19.36
N PRO A 65 -13.61 3.56 -19.44
CA PRO A 65 -13.19 4.46 -20.48
C PRO A 65 -11.68 4.45 -20.56
N SER A 66 -11.13 4.56 -21.78
CA SER A 66 -9.70 4.75 -21.94
C SER A 66 -9.33 6.07 -21.26
N LEU A 67 -9.07 5.99 -19.95
CA LEU A 67 -8.53 7.10 -19.21
C LEU A 67 -7.20 7.43 -19.89
N ALA A 68 -7.12 8.62 -20.45
CA ALA A 68 -5.86 9.10 -20.99
C ALA A 68 -4.93 9.36 -19.78
N TYR A 69 -4.11 8.36 -19.43
CA TYR A 69 -3.07 8.55 -18.42
C TYR A 69 -2.02 9.49 -18.97
N ARG A 70 -1.86 10.65 -18.32
CA ARG A 70 -0.90 11.65 -18.74
C ARG A 70 0.29 11.68 -17.80
N ARG A 71 1.46 11.82 -18.39
CA ARG A 71 2.72 11.94 -17.62
C ARG A 71 2.68 13.12 -16.64
N GLU A 72 2.06 14.24 -17.06
CA GLU A 72 1.92 15.45 -16.26
C GLU A 72 1.10 15.22 -14.98
N ASP A 73 0.09 14.36 -15.03
CA ASP A 73 -0.74 14.05 -13.87
C ASP A 73 0.04 13.20 -12.85
N VAL A 74 0.85 12.24 -13.31
CA VAL A 74 1.76 11.47 -12.46
C VAL A 74 2.74 12.40 -11.77
N ARG A 75 3.33 13.31 -12.54
CA ARG A 75 4.28 14.31 -12.03
C ARG A 75 3.66 15.23 -10.99
N ALA A 76 2.50 15.78 -11.25
CA ALA A 76 1.77 16.66 -10.32
C ALA A 76 1.40 15.94 -9.03
N ALA A 77 1.00 14.66 -9.11
CA ALA A 77 0.72 13.83 -7.93
C ALA A 77 1.98 13.61 -7.08
N ALA A 78 3.12 13.31 -7.72
CA ALA A 78 4.41 13.17 -7.06
C ALA A 78 4.84 14.47 -6.36
N GLU A 79 4.75 15.60 -7.05
CA GLU A 79 5.11 16.92 -6.54
C GLU A 79 4.26 17.33 -5.33
N HIS A 80 2.96 17.01 -5.33
CA HIS A 80 2.09 17.28 -4.21
C HIS A 80 2.53 16.51 -2.97
N VAL A 81 2.64 15.17 -3.05
CA VAL A 81 3.00 14.36 -1.89
C VAL A 81 4.43 14.63 -1.41
N ALA A 82 5.35 14.99 -2.32
CA ALA A 82 6.70 15.40 -1.96
C ALA A 82 6.71 16.71 -1.16
N LYS A 83 5.88 17.70 -1.51
CA LYS A 83 5.71 18.93 -0.72
C LYS A 83 5.17 18.64 0.67
N VAL A 84 4.20 17.74 0.79
CA VAL A 84 3.64 17.32 2.08
C VAL A 84 4.73 16.62 2.92
N GLN A 85 5.47 15.68 2.33
CA GLN A 85 6.57 14.98 2.99
C GLN A 85 7.68 15.93 3.46
N ALA A 86 7.99 16.97 2.69
CA ALA A 86 9.13 17.87 2.95
C ALA A 86 9.00 18.64 4.27
N VAL A 87 7.80 18.77 4.83
CA VAL A 87 7.58 19.44 6.13
C VAL A 87 8.21 18.63 7.28
N ASP A 88 8.06 17.32 7.27
CA ASP A 88 8.79 16.41 8.17
C ASP A 88 9.04 15.05 7.50
N PRO A 89 10.17 14.89 6.79
CA PRO A 89 10.47 13.66 6.06
C PRO A 89 10.88 12.47 6.95
N LYS A 90 10.91 12.67 8.28
CA LYS A 90 11.09 11.59 9.25
C LYS A 90 9.76 11.03 9.73
N ARG A 91 8.69 11.81 9.65
CA ARG A 91 7.36 11.42 10.08
C ARG A 91 6.42 11.11 8.92
N ILE A 92 6.57 11.78 7.77
CA ILE A 92 5.72 11.58 6.59
C ILE A 92 6.54 10.89 5.50
N TYR A 93 6.14 9.67 5.14
CA TYR A 93 6.77 8.86 4.09
C TYR A 93 5.90 8.87 2.84
N GLY A 94 6.16 9.79 1.94
CA GLY A 94 5.43 9.89 0.67
C GLY A 94 5.79 8.75 -0.28
N MET A 95 4.78 8.15 -0.90
CA MET A 95 4.93 7.16 -1.96
C MET A 95 4.13 7.60 -3.19
N LEU A 96 4.70 7.40 -4.37
CA LEU A 96 4.03 7.71 -5.62
C LEU A 96 2.96 6.64 -5.93
N TRP A 97 1.73 7.05 -6.13
CA TRP A 97 0.76 6.17 -6.78
C TRP A 97 1.02 6.19 -8.28
N ALA A 98 1.63 5.11 -8.79
CA ALA A 98 2.01 4.97 -10.18
C ALA A 98 0.97 4.17 -10.96
N GLU A 99 0.73 4.60 -12.19
CA GLU A 99 -0.13 3.90 -13.15
C GLU A 99 0.76 3.37 -14.30
N PRO A 100 0.86 2.05 -14.48
CA PRO A 100 1.81 1.47 -15.43
C PRO A 100 1.54 1.84 -16.89
N ARG A 101 0.29 2.22 -17.22
CA ARG A 101 -0.10 2.64 -18.58
C ARG A 101 0.27 4.09 -18.89
N ALA A 102 0.75 4.86 -17.89
CA ALA A 102 1.15 6.24 -18.11
C ALA A 102 2.44 6.33 -18.93
N PRO A 103 2.50 7.17 -19.98
CA PRO A 103 3.72 7.32 -20.77
C PRO A 103 4.90 7.79 -19.91
N GLY A 104 6.05 7.13 -20.04
CA GLY A 104 7.28 7.48 -19.31
C GLY A 104 7.20 7.23 -17.81
N ILE A 105 6.39 6.25 -17.37
CA ILE A 105 6.19 5.97 -15.94
C ILE A 105 7.48 5.58 -15.22
N VAL A 106 8.39 4.88 -15.87
CA VAL A 106 9.67 4.45 -15.26
C VAL A 106 10.53 5.66 -14.90
N GLU A 107 10.62 6.64 -15.80
CA GLU A 107 11.35 7.90 -15.57
C GLU A 107 10.68 8.76 -14.51
N GLU A 108 9.35 8.80 -14.44
CA GLU A 108 8.65 9.54 -13.38
C GLU A 108 8.80 8.86 -12.01
N ILE A 109 8.87 7.54 -11.95
CA ILE A 109 9.20 6.80 -10.71
C ILE A 109 10.62 7.14 -10.26
N GLU A 110 11.60 7.09 -11.18
CA GLU A 110 12.98 7.45 -10.85
C GLU A 110 13.08 8.90 -10.34
N ARG A 111 12.45 9.85 -11.06
CA ARG A 111 12.40 11.26 -10.65
C ARG A 111 11.75 11.44 -9.29
N ALA A 112 10.61 10.80 -9.03
CA ALA A 112 9.91 10.89 -7.76
C ALA A 112 10.78 10.38 -6.58
N ILE A 113 11.53 9.31 -6.78
CA ILE A 113 12.36 8.71 -5.75
C ILE A 113 13.69 9.44 -5.60
N VAL A 114 14.40 9.74 -6.70
CA VAL A 114 15.76 10.30 -6.66
C VAL A 114 15.74 11.80 -6.42
N ASP A 115 14.93 12.54 -7.20
CA ASP A 115 14.94 14.02 -7.15
C ASP A 115 14.04 14.57 -6.05
N MET A 116 12.90 13.92 -5.79
CA MET A 116 11.93 14.38 -4.80
C MET A 116 12.02 13.65 -3.45
N GLY A 117 12.78 12.55 -3.37
CA GLY A 117 13.01 11.81 -2.13
C GLY A 117 11.83 10.96 -1.65
N LEU A 118 10.89 10.60 -2.53
CA LEU A 118 9.79 9.72 -2.17
C LEU A 118 10.29 8.33 -1.75
N ARG A 119 9.54 7.67 -0.89
CA ARG A 119 9.98 6.47 -0.17
C ARG A 119 9.61 5.16 -0.86
N GLY A 120 8.83 5.19 -1.93
CA GLY A 120 8.42 4.00 -2.66
C GLY A 120 7.27 4.28 -3.62
N VAL A 121 6.62 3.20 -4.07
CA VAL A 121 5.56 3.24 -5.08
C VAL A 121 4.32 2.48 -4.60
N LYS A 122 3.14 3.08 -4.76
CA LYS A 122 1.82 2.44 -4.61
C LYS A 122 1.26 2.12 -5.99
N MET A 123 0.65 0.93 -6.12
CA MET A 123 -0.06 0.56 -7.35
C MET A 123 -1.36 -0.17 -7.02
N ILE A 124 -2.35 0.02 -7.88
CA ILE A 124 -3.65 -0.68 -7.80
C ILE A 124 -3.90 -1.39 -9.12
N PRO A 125 -3.82 -2.72 -9.17
CA PRO A 125 -4.18 -3.50 -10.36
C PRO A 125 -5.69 -3.40 -10.60
N ASP A 126 -6.12 -2.64 -11.58
CA ASP A 126 -7.53 -2.46 -11.94
C ASP A 126 -7.88 -3.04 -13.31
N HIS A 127 -7.00 -2.87 -14.30
CA HIS A 127 -7.14 -3.38 -15.67
C HIS A 127 -5.80 -3.95 -16.19
N TRP A 128 -4.91 -4.30 -15.31
CA TRP A 128 -3.62 -4.92 -15.58
C TRP A 128 -3.26 -5.91 -14.47
N SER A 129 -2.42 -6.87 -14.78
CA SER A 129 -1.94 -7.88 -13.84
C SER A 129 -0.50 -7.59 -13.42
N ALA A 130 -0.14 -7.99 -12.20
CA ALA A 130 1.23 -7.91 -11.72
C ALA A 130 2.23 -8.72 -12.59
N GLY A 131 1.74 -9.68 -13.37
CA GLY A 131 2.55 -10.48 -14.30
C GLY A 131 2.65 -9.93 -15.73
N ASP A 132 2.00 -8.80 -16.03
CA ASP A 132 2.06 -8.22 -17.36
C ASP A 132 3.47 -7.68 -17.68
N GLU A 133 3.94 -7.90 -18.92
CA GLU A 133 5.30 -7.52 -19.34
C GLU A 133 5.60 -6.03 -19.16
N MET A 134 4.58 -5.16 -19.26
CA MET A 134 4.75 -3.71 -19.02
C MET A 134 5.18 -3.39 -17.58
N MET A 135 4.96 -4.31 -16.65
CA MET A 135 5.35 -4.14 -15.25
C MET A 135 6.85 -4.40 -15.00
N PHE A 136 7.50 -5.21 -15.83
CA PHE A 136 8.86 -5.66 -15.58
C PHE A 136 9.89 -4.51 -15.53
N PRO A 137 9.88 -3.54 -16.45
CA PRO A 137 10.78 -2.38 -16.35
C PRO A 137 10.55 -1.54 -15.06
N ILE A 138 9.30 -1.49 -14.58
CA ILE A 138 8.95 -0.81 -13.32
C ILE A 138 9.58 -1.55 -12.15
N TYR A 139 9.44 -2.89 -12.09
CA TYR A 139 10.02 -3.71 -11.03
C TYR A 139 11.54 -3.65 -11.01
N GLU A 140 12.18 -3.71 -12.19
CA GLU A 140 13.62 -3.56 -12.32
C GLU A 140 14.11 -2.22 -11.78
N LYS A 141 13.44 -1.12 -12.15
CA LYS A 141 13.81 0.22 -11.68
C LYS A 141 13.64 0.36 -10.17
N ILE A 142 12.53 -0.07 -9.61
CA ILE A 142 12.26 0.06 -8.16
C ILE A 142 13.21 -0.82 -7.35
N GLN A 143 13.51 -2.05 -7.81
CA GLN A 143 14.48 -2.94 -7.23
C GLN A 143 15.92 -2.36 -7.30
N GLU A 144 16.29 -1.68 -8.40
CA GLU A 144 17.55 -0.96 -8.55
C GLU A 144 17.66 0.18 -7.52
N LEU A 145 16.61 0.95 -7.37
CA LEU A 145 16.54 2.05 -6.40
C LEU A 145 16.42 1.58 -4.93
N GLY A 146 16.25 0.27 -4.70
CA GLY A 146 16.15 -0.32 -3.36
C GLY A 146 14.93 0.16 -2.57
N LYS A 147 13.84 0.55 -3.25
CA LYS A 147 12.61 1.05 -2.64
C LYS A 147 11.52 -0.02 -2.61
N PRO A 148 10.54 0.08 -1.68
CA PRO A 148 9.43 -0.84 -1.62
C PRO A 148 8.30 -0.46 -2.58
N MET A 149 7.49 -1.48 -2.92
CA MET A 149 6.21 -1.33 -3.60
C MET A 149 5.06 -1.73 -2.68
N HIS A 150 3.96 -0.99 -2.74
CA HIS A 150 2.75 -1.29 -2.00
C HIS A 150 1.61 -1.52 -2.99
N PHE A 151 1.11 -2.74 -3.10
CA PHE A 151 0.02 -3.09 -4.00
C PHE A 151 -1.32 -3.11 -3.26
N HIS A 152 -2.37 -2.65 -3.92
CA HIS A 152 -3.71 -3.09 -3.56
C HIS A 152 -3.84 -4.57 -3.87
N SER A 153 -4.51 -5.31 -3.00
CA SER A 153 -4.87 -6.73 -3.18
C SER A 153 -6.18 -7.01 -2.45
N GLY A 154 -6.93 -8.01 -2.89
CA GLY A 154 -8.27 -8.24 -2.35
C GLY A 154 -9.37 -7.56 -3.17
N ILE A 155 -10.55 -7.40 -2.56
CA ILE A 155 -11.69 -6.75 -3.21
C ILE A 155 -11.41 -5.24 -3.37
N LEU A 156 -11.61 -4.75 -4.59
CA LEU A 156 -11.48 -3.35 -4.96
C LEU A 156 -12.87 -2.78 -5.20
N TYR A 157 -13.41 -2.09 -4.19
CA TYR A 157 -14.73 -1.49 -4.27
C TYR A 157 -14.72 -0.29 -5.23
N GLY A 158 -15.59 -0.33 -6.25
CA GLY A 158 -15.73 0.74 -7.24
C GLY A 158 -14.78 0.66 -8.43
N PHE A 159 -14.02 -0.42 -8.56
CA PHE A 159 -13.19 -0.73 -9.71
C PHE A 159 -13.62 -2.06 -10.33
N GLY A 160 -13.10 -2.36 -11.53
CA GLY A 160 -13.43 -3.59 -12.24
C GLY A 160 -12.91 -4.86 -11.55
N ASP A 161 -12.96 -5.95 -12.23
CA ASP A 161 -12.78 -7.34 -11.80
C ASP A 161 -11.59 -7.59 -10.85
N SER A 162 -11.85 -7.50 -9.54
CA SER A 162 -10.82 -7.76 -8.50
C SER A 162 -10.30 -9.19 -8.54
N SER A 163 -11.13 -10.16 -8.90
CA SER A 163 -10.74 -11.56 -8.97
C SER A 163 -9.73 -11.82 -10.08
N ARG A 164 -9.78 -11.00 -11.12
CA ARG A 164 -8.88 -11.09 -12.28
C ARG A 164 -7.54 -10.39 -12.03
N PHE A 165 -7.52 -9.32 -11.23
CA PHE A 165 -6.33 -8.45 -11.14
C PHE A 165 -5.72 -8.37 -9.74
N CYS A 166 -6.50 -8.61 -8.67
CA CYS A 166 -6.09 -8.35 -7.29
C CYS A 166 -5.95 -9.62 -6.42
N ARG A 167 -6.04 -10.83 -7.00
CA ARG A 167 -5.81 -12.07 -6.24
C ARG A 167 -4.33 -12.24 -5.91
N PRO A 168 -3.99 -12.70 -4.70
CA PRO A 168 -2.60 -12.88 -4.26
C PRO A 168 -1.73 -13.71 -5.21
N ALA A 169 -2.27 -14.80 -5.77
CA ALA A 169 -1.53 -15.64 -6.71
C ALA A 169 -1.02 -14.91 -7.97
N LEU A 170 -1.68 -13.82 -8.36
CA LEU A 170 -1.26 -13.02 -9.52
C LEU A 170 0.05 -12.24 -9.27
N PHE A 171 0.52 -12.15 -8.02
CA PHE A 171 1.76 -11.49 -7.66
C PHE A 171 2.98 -12.45 -7.64
N GLU A 172 2.80 -13.74 -7.88
CA GLU A 172 3.90 -14.71 -7.95
C GLU A 172 5.00 -14.32 -8.95
N PRO A 173 4.74 -13.67 -10.11
CA PRO A 173 5.78 -13.22 -11.02
C PRO A 173 6.84 -12.28 -10.41
N LEU A 174 6.52 -11.63 -9.27
CA LEU A 174 7.50 -10.81 -8.53
C LEU A 174 8.69 -11.65 -8.00
N MET A 175 8.60 -12.98 -7.99
CA MET A 175 9.73 -13.86 -7.67
C MET A 175 10.92 -13.69 -8.63
N HIS A 176 10.68 -13.21 -9.84
CA HIS A 176 11.74 -12.89 -10.81
C HIS A 176 12.54 -11.62 -10.44
N PHE A 177 12.05 -10.84 -9.47
CA PHE A 177 12.66 -9.61 -8.97
C PHE A 177 13.06 -9.73 -7.49
N PRO A 178 14.03 -10.58 -7.15
CA PRO A 178 14.25 -11.08 -5.80
C PRO A 178 14.79 -10.04 -4.80
N ARG A 179 15.11 -8.83 -5.21
CA ARG A 179 15.47 -7.72 -4.30
C ARG A 179 14.35 -6.71 -4.13
N LEU A 180 13.23 -6.89 -4.85
CA LEU A 180 12.07 -6.04 -4.73
C LEU A 180 11.30 -6.39 -3.46
N ARG A 181 11.20 -5.44 -2.52
CA ARG A 181 10.30 -5.55 -1.38
C ARG A 181 8.92 -5.07 -1.78
N PHE A 182 7.90 -5.87 -1.48
CA PHE A 182 6.53 -5.46 -1.76
C PHE A 182 5.56 -5.86 -0.65
N ALA A 183 4.45 -5.14 -0.55
CA ALA A 183 3.36 -5.43 0.37
C ALA A 183 2.06 -5.64 -0.39
N LEU A 184 1.24 -6.60 0.07
CA LEU A 184 -0.13 -6.79 -0.36
C LEU A 184 -1.08 -6.23 0.70
N ALA A 185 -1.95 -5.30 0.29
CA ALA A 185 -2.88 -4.62 1.18
C ALA A 185 -4.06 -5.51 1.60
N HIS A 186 -4.69 -5.16 2.74
CA HIS A 186 -5.96 -5.71 3.25
C HIS A 186 -5.92 -7.20 3.60
N ILE A 187 -4.73 -7.77 3.86
CA ILE A 187 -4.54 -9.23 3.95
C ILE A 187 -5.18 -9.92 2.72
N SER A 188 -5.32 -9.21 1.62
CA SER A 188 -5.98 -9.62 0.37
C SER A 188 -7.41 -10.13 0.54
N TRP A 189 -8.15 -9.63 1.54
CA TRP A 189 -9.52 -10.11 1.79
C TRP A 189 -10.40 -10.04 0.51
N PRO A 190 -11.19 -11.10 0.14
CA PRO A 190 -11.50 -12.29 0.94
C PRO A 190 -10.50 -13.45 0.78
N TRP A 191 -9.42 -13.32 0.02
CA TRP A 191 -8.45 -14.37 -0.29
C TRP A 191 -7.31 -14.45 0.76
N VAL A 192 -7.64 -14.39 2.04
CA VAL A 192 -6.68 -14.36 3.15
C VAL A 192 -5.76 -15.59 3.14
N ASP A 193 -6.33 -16.80 2.98
CA ASP A 193 -5.56 -18.06 2.98
C ASP A 193 -4.64 -18.14 1.75
N GLU A 194 -5.08 -17.64 0.60
CA GLU A 194 -4.25 -17.53 -0.61
C GLU A 194 -3.10 -16.53 -0.41
N CYS A 195 -3.35 -15.38 0.24
CA CYS A 195 -2.33 -14.40 0.57
C CYS A 195 -1.22 -15.00 1.46
N ILE A 196 -1.62 -15.76 2.49
CA ILE A 196 -0.69 -16.42 3.41
C ILE A 196 0.09 -17.54 2.68
N ALA A 197 -0.57 -18.31 1.79
CA ALA A 197 0.09 -19.34 0.99
C ALA A 197 1.13 -18.73 0.03
N VAL A 198 0.81 -17.62 -0.62
CA VAL A 198 1.75 -16.89 -1.49
C VAL A 198 2.93 -16.33 -0.68
N TYR A 199 2.69 -15.79 0.51
CA TYR A 199 3.77 -15.40 1.42
C TYR A 199 4.71 -16.57 1.72
N GLY A 200 4.16 -17.75 2.03
CA GLY A 200 4.92 -18.97 2.26
C GLY A 200 5.75 -19.41 1.04
N ARG A 201 5.21 -19.22 -0.17
CA ARG A 201 5.95 -19.49 -1.41
C ARG A 201 7.16 -18.58 -1.58
N PHE A 202 7.04 -17.28 -1.31
CA PHE A 202 8.18 -16.36 -1.30
C PHE A 202 9.19 -16.69 -0.19
N GLY A 203 8.72 -17.11 0.99
CA GLY A 203 9.56 -17.59 2.08
C GLY A 203 10.36 -18.83 1.70
N ALA A 204 9.73 -19.79 1.03
CA ALA A 204 10.41 -21.00 0.53
C ALA A 204 11.52 -20.67 -0.48
N ALA A 205 11.33 -19.67 -1.32
CA ALA A 205 12.34 -19.25 -2.30
C ALA A 205 13.62 -18.66 -1.68
N VAL A 206 13.55 -18.16 -0.45
CA VAL A 206 14.70 -17.59 0.27
C VAL A 206 15.19 -18.51 1.39
N HIS A 207 14.54 -19.62 1.65
CA HIS A 207 14.91 -20.56 2.71
C HIS A 207 16.36 -21.04 2.57
N GLY A 208 17.14 -20.94 3.62
CA GLY A 208 18.54 -21.33 3.65
C GLY A 208 19.51 -20.38 2.91
N THR A 209 19.01 -19.29 2.31
CA THR A 209 19.86 -18.33 1.58
C THR A 209 20.41 -17.19 2.44
N GLY A 210 19.89 -17.02 3.66
CA GLY A 210 20.18 -15.86 4.51
C GLY A 210 19.48 -14.57 4.05
N ARG A 211 18.61 -14.63 3.03
CA ARG A 211 17.83 -13.49 2.53
C ARG A 211 16.49 -13.41 3.26
N GLU A 212 15.99 -12.19 3.44
CA GLU A 212 14.66 -11.93 3.97
C GLU A 212 13.58 -12.23 2.93
N ASN A 213 12.39 -12.62 3.38
CA ASN A 213 11.22 -12.71 2.49
C ASN A 213 10.92 -11.31 1.90
N GLN A 214 10.68 -11.26 0.60
CA GLN A 214 10.43 -10.00 -0.10
C GLN A 214 8.98 -9.51 -0.02
N MET A 215 8.07 -10.30 0.56
CA MET A 215 6.64 -9.98 0.68
C MET A 215 6.28 -9.57 2.12
N TRP A 216 5.55 -8.48 2.24
CA TRP A 216 4.88 -8.01 3.48
C TRP A 216 3.37 -8.08 3.31
N ILE A 217 2.66 -8.06 4.42
CA ILE A 217 1.19 -8.02 4.47
C ILE A 217 0.78 -6.76 5.21
N ASP A 218 0.00 -5.91 4.54
CA ASP A 218 -0.63 -4.76 5.15
C ASP A 218 -2.03 -5.16 5.65
N THR A 219 -2.31 -4.90 6.91
CA THR A 219 -3.57 -5.27 7.57
C THR A 219 -4.57 -4.13 7.64
N CYS A 220 -4.41 -3.08 6.84
CA CYS A 220 -5.33 -1.95 6.83
C CYS A 220 -6.80 -2.36 6.56
N ARG A 221 -7.72 -1.42 6.65
CA ARG A 221 -9.14 -1.65 6.38
C ARG A 221 -9.35 -2.22 4.98
N GLY A 222 -10.31 -3.14 4.86
CA GLY A 222 -10.58 -3.94 3.67
C GLY A 222 -11.03 -5.31 4.12
N THR A 223 -10.38 -5.86 5.15
CA THR A 223 -10.91 -6.99 5.91
C THR A 223 -12.00 -6.47 6.86
N PRO A 224 -13.28 -6.87 6.68
CA PRO A 224 -14.35 -6.46 7.56
C PRO A 224 -14.12 -6.90 9.02
N ASP A 225 -14.59 -6.11 9.98
CA ASP A 225 -14.40 -6.36 11.43
C ASP A 225 -14.79 -7.78 11.85
N ALA A 226 -15.85 -8.35 11.23
CA ALA A 226 -16.33 -9.70 11.53
C ALA A 226 -15.32 -10.82 11.24
N TRP A 227 -14.38 -10.61 10.31
CA TRP A 227 -13.34 -11.58 9.92
C TRP A 227 -11.94 -11.17 10.35
N ARG A 228 -11.77 -9.97 10.94
CA ARG A 228 -10.44 -9.44 11.26
C ARG A 228 -9.68 -10.31 12.26
N VAL A 229 -10.36 -10.82 13.29
CA VAL A 229 -9.76 -11.72 14.29
C VAL A 229 -9.20 -12.97 13.63
N GLU A 230 -10.00 -13.63 12.78
CA GLU A 230 -9.59 -14.83 12.06
C GLU A 230 -8.42 -14.55 11.12
N ALA A 231 -8.48 -13.46 10.36
CA ALA A 231 -7.43 -13.08 9.42
C ALA A 231 -6.09 -12.82 10.11
N LEU A 232 -6.08 -12.06 11.23
CA LEU A 232 -4.87 -11.82 12.02
C LEU A 232 -4.36 -13.09 12.69
N ALA A 233 -5.25 -13.93 13.24
CA ALA A 233 -4.89 -15.20 13.87
C ALA A 233 -4.25 -16.20 12.90
N LYS A 234 -4.52 -16.09 11.61
CA LYS A 234 -3.87 -16.87 10.55
C LYS A 234 -2.56 -16.22 10.09
N ALA A 235 -2.59 -14.93 9.76
CA ALA A 235 -1.46 -14.23 9.16
C ALA A 235 -0.27 -14.08 10.13
N VAL A 236 -0.53 -13.62 11.34
CA VAL A 236 0.54 -13.27 12.30
C VAL A 236 1.41 -14.48 12.68
N PRO A 237 0.88 -15.65 13.08
CA PRO A 237 1.72 -16.79 13.45
C PRO A 237 2.49 -17.39 12.27
N PHE A 238 1.96 -17.31 11.07
CA PHE A 238 2.58 -17.92 9.89
C PHE A 238 3.61 -16.99 9.24
N CYS A 239 3.27 -15.69 9.10
CA CYS A 239 4.12 -14.73 8.40
C CYS A 239 5.16 -14.08 9.31
N GLY A 240 4.94 -14.08 10.62
CA GLY A 240 5.76 -13.37 11.60
C GLY A 240 5.39 -11.89 11.72
N MET A 241 5.54 -11.34 12.91
CA MET A 241 5.23 -9.93 13.21
C MET A 241 6.05 -8.95 12.38
N GLU A 242 7.22 -9.38 11.91
CA GLU A 242 8.15 -8.57 11.12
C GLU A 242 7.66 -8.29 9.70
N HIS A 243 6.70 -9.08 9.21
CA HIS A 243 6.15 -8.98 7.86
C HIS A 243 4.67 -8.64 7.82
N VAL A 244 4.04 -8.39 8.98
CA VAL A 244 2.62 -8.01 9.07
C VAL A 244 2.53 -6.59 9.64
N MET A 245 2.05 -5.64 8.83
CA MET A 245 2.09 -4.21 9.10
C MET A 245 0.71 -3.66 9.48
N PHE A 246 0.69 -2.75 10.46
CA PHE A 246 -0.48 -1.96 10.79
C PHE A 246 -0.73 -0.86 9.75
N GLY A 247 -2.00 -0.69 9.34
CA GLY A 247 -2.46 0.40 8.50
C GLY A 247 -3.93 0.73 8.74
N VAL A 248 -4.35 1.93 8.32
CA VAL A 248 -5.72 2.42 8.55
C VAL A 248 -6.55 2.47 7.27
N ASP A 249 -5.95 2.72 6.11
CA ASP A 249 -6.61 2.94 4.81
C ASP A 249 -7.66 4.04 4.88
N THR A 250 -7.19 5.25 5.05
CA THR A 250 -8.03 6.43 5.14
C THR A 250 -7.35 7.63 4.50
N VAL A 251 -7.92 8.81 4.67
CA VAL A 251 -7.31 10.09 4.28
C VAL A 251 -6.83 10.85 5.51
N PRO A 252 -5.83 11.74 5.41
CA PRO A 252 -5.21 12.39 6.56
C PRO A 252 -6.22 13.07 7.51
N SER A 253 -7.20 13.79 6.98
CA SER A 253 -8.22 14.48 7.78
C SER A 253 -9.15 13.55 8.58
N SER A 254 -9.18 12.26 8.27
CA SER A 254 -9.98 11.25 8.99
C SER A 254 -9.16 10.47 10.02
N LEU A 255 -7.84 10.63 10.06
CA LEU A 255 -6.95 9.93 10.99
C LEU A 255 -7.35 10.08 12.46
N PRO A 256 -7.68 11.31 12.97
CA PRO A 256 -8.02 11.48 14.38
C PRO A 256 -9.22 10.63 14.84
N LYS A 257 -10.14 10.34 13.91
CA LYS A 257 -11.32 9.52 14.20
C LYS A 257 -11.09 8.03 13.99
N SER A 258 -10.30 7.65 12.99
CA SER A 258 -10.17 6.26 12.56
C SER A 258 -8.97 5.54 13.18
N ALA A 259 -7.79 6.16 13.21
CA ALA A 259 -6.58 5.48 13.62
C ALA A 259 -6.60 4.98 15.09
N PRO A 260 -7.06 5.77 16.09
CA PRO A 260 -7.13 5.29 17.46
C PRO A 260 -8.08 4.11 17.64
N VAL A 261 -9.19 4.08 16.88
CA VAL A 261 -10.17 2.99 16.94
C VAL A 261 -9.59 1.71 16.37
N HIS A 262 -8.91 1.79 15.20
CA HIS A 262 -8.26 0.62 14.59
C HIS A 262 -7.09 0.12 15.41
N ALA A 263 -6.23 1.01 15.89
CA ALA A 263 -5.09 0.63 16.71
C ALA A 263 -5.53 -0.09 18.00
N ARG A 264 -6.59 0.40 18.66
CA ARG A 264 -7.13 -0.26 19.86
C ARG A 264 -7.66 -1.65 19.53
N LYS A 265 -8.49 -1.79 18.48
CA LYS A 265 -9.04 -3.09 18.07
C LYS A 265 -7.93 -4.11 17.78
N ASP A 266 -6.93 -3.72 17.01
CA ASP A 266 -5.83 -4.62 16.68
C ASP A 266 -4.99 -4.97 17.91
N LYS A 267 -4.74 -4.00 18.78
CA LYS A 267 -4.06 -4.26 20.05
C LYS A 267 -4.85 -5.25 20.91
N ASP A 268 -6.16 -5.07 21.05
CA ASP A 268 -7.02 -5.97 21.83
C ASP A 268 -7.02 -7.39 21.23
N ILE A 269 -6.97 -7.54 19.91
CA ILE A 269 -6.82 -8.85 19.27
C ILE A 269 -5.46 -9.45 19.56
N LEU A 270 -4.39 -8.71 19.33
CA LEU A 270 -3.01 -9.21 19.43
C LEU A 270 -2.63 -9.55 20.87
N GLU A 271 -2.88 -8.67 21.83
CA GLU A 271 -2.57 -8.88 23.25
C GLU A 271 -3.63 -9.75 23.92
N GLY A 272 -4.92 -9.35 23.80
CA GLY A 272 -6.00 -9.95 24.55
C GLY A 272 -6.43 -11.33 24.06
N MET A 273 -6.48 -11.54 22.74
CA MET A 273 -6.97 -12.80 22.17
C MET A 273 -5.85 -13.74 21.75
N MET A 274 -4.73 -13.21 21.23
CA MET A 274 -3.60 -14.00 20.77
C MET A 274 -2.48 -14.14 21.83
N GLY A 275 -2.51 -13.37 22.92
CA GLY A 275 -1.55 -13.44 24.02
C GLY A 275 -0.15 -12.96 23.66
N LEU A 276 -0.03 -12.05 22.69
CA LEU A 276 1.27 -11.52 22.27
C LEU A 276 1.82 -10.51 23.27
N THR A 277 3.13 -10.49 23.41
CA THR A 277 3.83 -9.54 24.28
C THR A 277 3.81 -8.13 23.70
N GLU A 278 3.98 -7.12 24.55
CA GLU A 278 4.08 -5.70 24.13
C GLU A 278 5.17 -5.49 23.07
N ALA A 279 6.32 -6.16 23.18
CA ALA A 279 7.39 -6.07 22.20
C ALA A 279 6.99 -6.63 20.82
N GLN A 280 6.24 -7.74 20.79
CA GLN A 280 5.71 -8.30 19.56
C GLN A 280 4.67 -7.36 18.95
N VAL A 281 3.79 -6.81 19.77
CA VAL A 281 2.78 -5.84 19.33
C VAL A 281 3.44 -4.55 18.80
N GLU A 282 4.53 -4.06 19.41
CA GLU A 282 5.29 -2.92 18.87
C GLU A 282 5.93 -3.27 17.51
N THR A 283 6.35 -4.51 17.30
CA THR A 283 6.85 -4.97 15.99
C THR A 283 5.77 -4.84 14.92
N PHE A 284 4.51 -5.21 15.20
CA PHE A 284 3.39 -5.05 14.29
C PHE A 284 3.09 -3.57 14.00
N PHE A 285 3.03 -2.72 15.04
CA PHE A 285 2.66 -1.31 14.86
C PHE A 285 3.78 -0.42 14.32
N TRP A 286 5.03 -0.85 14.44
CA TRP A 286 6.19 -0.05 14.05
C TRP A 286 7.26 -0.85 13.29
N GLY A 287 7.74 -1.93 13.86
CA GLY A 287 8.93 -2.63 13.38
C GLY A 287 8.78 -3.18 11.98
N ALA A 288 7.62 -3.77 11.63
CA ALA A 288 7.35 -4.30 10.30
C ALA A 288 7.39 -3.20 9.24
N ASN A 289 6.79 -2.03 9.53
CA ASN A 289 6.83 -0.87 8.64
C ASN A 289 8.26 -0.35 8.43
N ALA A 290 9.04 -0.25 9.51
CA ALA A 290 10.43 0.18 9.43
C ALA A 290 11.26 -0.76 8.54
N ARG A 291 11.13 -2.09 8.73
CA ARG A 291 11.79 -3.09 7.87
C ARG A 291 11.34 -3.00 6.42
N PHE A 292 10.04 -2.85 6.17
CA PHE A 292 9.49 -2.68 4.82
C PHE A 292 10.15 -1.50 4.09
N HIS A 293 10.38 -0.38 4.78
CA HIS A 293 11.08 0.78 4.24
C HIS A 293 12.61 0.66 4.27
N GLY A 294 13.17 -0.46 4.76
CA GLY A 294 14.61 -0.73 4.81
C GLY A 294 15.35 -0.01 5.92
N GLU A 295 14.65 0.35 6.98
CA GLU A 295 15.28 0.91 8.18
C GLU A 295 15.80 -0.20 9.10
N LYS A 296 16.83 0.11 9.85
CA LYS A 296 17.30 -0.76 10.94
C LYS A 296 16.37 -0.59 12.14
N VAL A 297 15.84 -1.69 12.64
CA VAL A 297 14.94 -1.75 13.80
C VAL A 297 15.75 -2.18 15.02
#